data_2db438a22e39c63616baddaf6b0c9c63
#
_entry.id   2db438a22e39c63616baddaf6b0c9c63
#
_cell.length_a   1.000
_cell.length_b   1.000
_cell.length_c   1.000
_cell.angle_alpha   90.00
_cell.angle_beta   90.00
_cell.angle_gamma   90.00
#
_symmetry.space_group_name_H-M   'P 1'
#
loop_
_entity.id
_entity.type
_entity.pdbx_description
1 polymer ?
#
loop_
_entity_poly.entity_id
_entity_poly.type
_entity_poly.pdbx_seq_one_letter_code
_entity_poly.pdbx_strand_id
1 'polypeptide(L)'
;MSPQNKKKLNILRKKLDALDNVLIKVIKERTHLVKQVLSLKEFKNQIIDKKRVRRILNNIKKKSISNNIDPKITNRIWKNMVWTYIDFEKRNFKKK
;
A
#
# COMPACT_ATOMS: atom_id res chain seq x y z
N MET A 1 13.15 7.07 29.81
CA MET A 1 13.97 6.07 29.10
C MET A 1 15.44 6.29 29.43
N SER A 2 16.18 5.23 29.73
CA SER A 2 17.61 5.33 30.07
C SER A 2 18.44 5.79 28.85
N PRO A 3 19.65 6.36 29.08
CA PRO A 3 20.54 6.78 27.99
C PRO A 3 20.89 5.63 27.01
N GLN A 4 21.11 4.41 27.55
CA GLN A 4 21.38 3.24 26.71
C GLN A 4 20.18 2.86 25.85
N ASN A 5 18.98 2.92 26.41
CA ASN A 5 17.77 2.62 25.67
C ASN A 5 17.49 3.70 24.63
N LYS A 6 17.80 4.97 24.91
CA LYS A 6 17.71 6.03 23.90
C LYS A 6 18.62 5.78 22.72
N LYS A 7 19.86 5.35 22.94
CA LYS A 7 20.79 4.99 21.86
C LYS A 7 20.26 3.84 21.01
N LYS A 8 19.76 2.77 21.67
CA LYS A 8 19.18 1.63 20.98
C LYS A 8 17.96 2.04 20.16
N LEU A 9 17.09 2.88 20.73
CA LEU A 9 15.92 3.39 20.03
C LEU A 9 16.31 4.20 18.80
N ASN A 10 17.32 5.07 18.89
CA ASN A 10 17.78 5.85 17.75
C ASN A 10 18.33 4.98 16.64
N ILE A 11 19.04 3.90 16.96
CA ILE A 11 19.55 2.95 15.98
C ILE A 11 18.37 2.26 15.26
N LEU A 12 17.37 1.80 16.02
CA LEU A 12 16.19 1.14 15.45
C LEU A 12 15.38 2.09 14.56
N ARG A 13 15.23 3.34 14.97
CA ARG A 13 14.53 4.37 14.18
C ARG A 13 15.25 4.65 12.87
N LYS A 14 16.58 4.67 12.85
CA LYS A 14 17.34 4.80 11.60
C LYS A 14 17.11 3.63 10.67
N LYS A 15 17.00 2.41 11.22
CA LYS A 15 16.65 1.22 10.43
C LYS A 15 15.25 1.32 9.85
N LEU A 16 14.28 1.81 10.64
CA LEU A 16 12.92 2.06 10.15
C LEU A 16 12.92 3.09 9.03
N ASP A 17 13.66 4.19 9.20
CA ASP A 17 13.76 5.24 8.17
C ASP A 17 14.34 4.69 6.87
N ALA A 18 15.33 3.81 6.97
CA ALA A 18 15.90 3.15 5.80
C ALA A 18 14.88 2.25 5.09
N LEU A 19 14.05 1.52 5.84
CA LEU A 19 12.95 0.72 5.28
C LEU A 19 11.90 1.62 4.62
N ASP A 20 11.60 2.78 5.20
CA ASP A 20 10.67 3.72 4.60
C ASP A 20 11.16 4.20 3.22
N ASN A 21 12.46 4.38 3.05
CA ASN A 21 13.03 4.72 1.75
C ASN A 21 12.77 3.61 0.71
N VAL A 22 12.87 2.35 1.13
CA VAL A 22 12.55 1.20 0.27
C VAL A 22 11.07 1.18 -0.07
N LEU A 23 10.21 1.40 0.93
CA LEU A 23 8.76 1.45 0.73
C LEU A 23 8.35 2.57 -0.25
N ILE A 24 8.95 3.75 -0.15
CA ILE A 24 8.67 4.85 -1.07
C ILE A 24 9.00 4.46 -2.51
N LYS A 25 10.10 3.76 -2.73
CA LYS A 25 10.47 3.25 -4.07
C LYS A 25 9.43 2.27 -4.60
N VAL A 26 8.97 1.35 -3.75
CA VAL A 26 7.94 0.37 -4.13
C VAL A 26 6.61 1.07 -4.42
N ILE A 27 6.23 2.05 -3.61
CA ILE A 27 5.01 2.84 -3.84
C ILE A 27 5.10 3.60 -5.17
N LYS A 28 6.26 4.13 -5.50
CA LYS A 28 6.49 4.79 -6.80
C LYS A 28 6.22 3.83 -7.96
N GLU A 29 6.76 2.61 -7.89
CA GLU A 29 6.52 1.57 -8.90
C GLU A 29 5.04 1.19 -8.98
N ARG A 30 4.42 0.99 -7.81
CA ARG A 30 3.01 0.65 -7.73
C ARG A 30 2.13 1.75 -8.34
N THR A 31 2.42 3.00 -8.05
CA THR A 31 1.70 4.16 -8.60
C THR A 31 1.84 4.21 -10.12
N HIS A 32 3.02 3.93 -10.64
CA HIS A 32 3.25 3.86 -12.08
C HIS A 32 2.38 2.77 -12.73
N LEU A 33 2.31 1.59 -12.12
CA LEU A 33 1.46 0.50 -12.62
C LEU A 33 -0.03 0.84 -12.53
N VAL A 34 -0.45 1.51 -11.46
CA VAL A 34 -1.84 1.98 -11.31
C VAL A 34 -2.20 2.97 -12.42
N LYS A 35 -1.27 3.86 -12.78
CA LYS A 35 -1.48 4.79 -13.92
C LYS A 35 -1.66 4.03 -15.24
N GLN A 36 -0.89 2.96 -15.45
CA GLN A 36 -1.04 2.11 -16.64
C GLN A 36 -2.39 1.40 -16.65
N VAL A 37 -2.81 0.83 -15.51
CA VAL A 37 -4.13 0.21 -15.38
C VAL A 37 -5.23 1.23 -15.66
N LEU A 38 -5.12 2.43 -15.11
CA LEU A 38 -6.09 3.50 -15.32
C LEU A 38 -6.23 3.86 -16.80
N SER A 39 -5.12 3.88 -17.54
CA SER A 39 -5.12 4.19 -18.97
C SER A 39 -5.92 3.19 -19.80
N LEU A 40 -6.11 1.97 -19.30
CA LEU A 40 -6.88 0.91 -19.98
C LEU A 40 -8.38 0.99 -19.68
N LYS A 41 -8.78 1.74 -18.65
CA LYS A 41 -10.20 1.89 -18.29
C LYS A 41 -10.88 2.90 -19.20
N GLU A 42 -12.00 2.50 -19.79
CA GLU A 42 -12.76 3.32 -20.71
C GLU A 42 -13.84 4.14 -20.00
N PHE A 43 -14.36 3.61 -18.91
CA PHE A 43 -15.48 4.19 -18.18
C PHE A 43 -15.11 4.40 -16.71
N LYS A 44 -15.62 5.49 -16.13
CA LYS A 44 -15.35 5.84 -14.74
C LYS A 44 -15.83 4.77 -13.75
N ASN A 45 -16.92 4.07 -14.09
CA ASN A 45 -17.44 3.00 -13.24
C ASN A 45 -16.54 1.76 -13.18
N GLN A 46 -15.53 1.65 -14.02
CA GLN A 46 -14.54 0.58 -13.98
C GLN A 46 -13.47 0.80 -12.90
N ILE A 47 -13.41 2.00 -12.30
CA ILE A 47 -12.39 2.32 -11.29
C ILE A 47 -12.57 1.48 -10.04
N ILE A 48 -13.82 1.32 -9.57
CA ILE A 48 -14.10 0.49 -8.39
C ILE A 48 -14.46 -0.92 -8.85
N ASP A 49 -13.52 -1.85 -8.68
CA ASP A 49 -13.72 -3.26 -8.93
C ASP A 49 -13.78 -4.00 -7.59
N LYS A 50 -14.97 -4.23 -7.09
CA LYS A 50 -15.20 -4.84 -5.77
C LYS A 50 -14.63 -6.26 -5.68
N LYS A 51 -14.69 -7.03 -6.76
CA LYS A 51 -14.10 -8.38 -6.78
C LYS A 51 -12.58 -8.33 -6.65
N ARG A 52 -11.95 -7.38 -7.34
CA ARG A 52 -10.51 -7.16 -7.25
C ARG A 52 -10.10 -6.73 -5.86
N VAL A 53 -10.84 -5.81 -5.24
CA VAL A 53 -10.57 -5.35 -3.86
C VAL A 53 -10.59 -6.53 -2.89
N ARG A 54 -11.64 -7.35 -2.95
CA ARG A 54 -11.74 -8.55 -2.08
C ARG A 54 -10.58 -9.51 -2.30
N ARG A 55 -10.20 -9.74 -3.56
CA ARG A 55 -9.08 -10.61 -3.91
C ARG A 55 -7.77 -10.10 -3.33
N ILE A 56 -7.50 -8.81 -3.46
CA ILE A 56 -6.30 -8.17 -2.90
C ILE A 56 -6.25 -8.40 -1.39
N LEU A 57 -7.33 -8.06 -0.68
CA LEU A 57 -7.36 -8.17 0.79
C LEU A 57 -7.23 -9.62 1.26
N ASN A 58 -7.85 -10.57 0.57
CA ASN A 58 -7.70 -11.98 0.90
C ASN A 58 -6.27 -12.48 0.67
N ASN A 59 -5.65 -12.09 -0.44
CA ASN A 59 -4.26 -12.45 -0.75
C ASN A 59 -3.30 -11.88 0.28
N ILE A 60 -3.50 -10.62 0.69
CA ILE A 60 -2.65 -9.97 1.69
C ILE A 60 -2.80 -10.66 3.06
N LYS A 61 -4.01 -11.05 3.43
CA LYS A 61 -4.22 -11.80 4.67
C LYS A 61 -3.44 -13.12 4.67
N LYS A 62 -3.53 -13.88 3.59
CA LYS A 62 -2.81 -15.16 3.46
C LYS A 62 -1.29 -14.96 3.50
N LYS A 63 -0.79 -13.97 2.78
CA LYS A 63 0.64 -13.64 2.75
C LYS A 63 1.14 -13.18 4.11
N SER A 64 0.32 -12.43 4.84
CA SER A 64 0.66 -11.96 6.18
C SER A 64 0.84 -13.15 7.13
N ILE A 65 -0.13 -14.06 7.13
CA ILE A 65 -0.07 -15.26 7.97
C ILE A 65 1.16 -16.10 7.63
N SER A 66 1.43 -16.33 6.35
CA SER A 66 2.59 -17.13 5.92
C SER A 66 3.93 -16.46 6.23
N ASN A 67 3.96 -15.15 6.41
CA ASN A 67 5.16 -14.40 6.77
C ASN A 67 5.22 -14.00 8.24
N ASN A 68 4.35 -14.57 9.08
CA ASN A 68 4.28 -14.29 10.52
C ASN A 68 4.06 -12.80 10.83
N ILE A 69 3.27 -12.13 10.00
CA ILE A 69 2.87 -10.73 10.21
C ILE A 69 1.44 -10.73 10.74
N ASP A 70 1.18 -9.91 11.76
CA ASP A 70 -0.18 -9.72 12.27
C ASP A 70 -1.08 -9.20 11.15
N PRO A 71 -2.13 -9.97 10.74
CA PRO A 71 -3.02 -9.53 9.67
C PRO A 71 -3.76 -8.23 9.95
N LYS A 72 -3.91 -7.85 11.21
CA LYS A 72 -4.53 -6.56 11.58
C LYS A 72 -3.71 -5.37 11.08
N ILE A 73 -2.38 -5.51 11.05
CA ILE A 73 -1.48 -4.47 10.56
C ILE A 73 -1.65 -4.33 9.04
N THR A 74 -1.46 -5.42 8.33
CA THR A 74 -1.48 -5.41 6.85
C THR A 74 -2.87 -5.15 6.29
N ASN A 75 -3.92 -5.65 6.92
CA ASN A 75 -5.29 -5.38 6.47
C ASN A 75 -5.60 -3.88 6.49
N ARG A 76 -5.23 -3.19 7.54
CA ARG A 76 -5.45 -1.74 7.64
C ARG A 76 -4.65 -0.97 6.61
N ILE A 77 -3.36 -1.32 6.44
CA ILE A 77 -2.48 -0.67 5.46
C ILE A 77 -3.04 -0.87 4.05
N TRP A 78 -3.39 -2.11 3.67
CA TRP A 78 -3.87 -2.40 2.32
C TRP A 78 -5.26 -1.83 2.04
N LYS A 79 -6.17 -1.84 3.01
CA LYS A 79 -7.46 -1.15 2.87
C LYS A 79 -7.26 0.33 2.53
N ASN A 80 -6.44 1.01 3.31
CA ASN A 80 -6.16 2.42 3.08
C ASN A 80 -5.48 2.65 1.74
N MET A 81 -4.52 1.80 1.38
CA MET A 81 -3.81 1.89 0.11
C MET A 81 -4.77 1.72 -1.08
N VAL A 82 -5.61 0.69 -1.05
CA VAL A 82 -6.57 0.41 -2.12
C VAL A 82 -7.51 1.61 -2.33
N TRP A 83 -8.11 2.13 -1.26
CA TRP A 83 -9.02 3.26 -1.37
C TRP A 83 -8.33 4.57 -1.73
N THR A 84 -7.08 4.75 -1.31
CA THR A 84 -6.25 5.89 -1.70
C THR A 84 -6.00 5.87 -3.21
N TYR A 85 -5.68 4.71 -3.78
CA TYR A 85 -5.49 4.59 -5.23
C TYR A 85 -6.79 4.71 -6.01
N ILE A 86 -7.90 4.23 -5.49
CA ILE A 86 -9.22 4.44 -6.10
C ILE A 86 -9.51 5.94 -6.20
N ASP A 87 -9.27 6.69 -5.13
CA ASP A 87 -9.43 8.14 -5.12
C ASP A 87 -8.49 8.81 -6.13
N PHE A 88 -7.24 8.39 -6.18
CA PHE A 88 -6.27 8.86 -7.16
C PHE A 88 -6.76 8.62 -8.61
N GLU A 89 -7.26 7.42 -8.90
CA GLU A 89 -7.80 7.07 -10.21
C GLU A 89 -8.99 7.95 -10.59
N LYS A 90 -9.91 8.19 -9.65
CA LYS A 90 -11.06 9.07 -9.88
C LYS A 90 -10.65 10.49 -10.23
N ARG A 91 -9.64 11.02 -9.52
CA ARG A 91 -9.12 12.37 -9.77
C ARG A 91 -8.38 12.50 -11.10
N ASN A 92 -7.82 11.41 -11.60
CA ASN A 92 -6.98 11.40 -12.79
C ASN A 92 -7.65 10.76 -14.01
N PHE A 93 -8.89 10.36 -13.89
CA PHE A 93 -9.64 9.79 -15.02
C PHE A 93 -9.98 10.89 -16.02
N LYS A 94 -9.52 10.72 -17.27
CA LYS A 94 -9.65 11.73 -18.33
C LYS A 94 -10.54 11.33 -19.51
N LYS A 95 -10.99 10.09 -19.54
CA LYS A 95 -11.85 9.59 -20.62
C LYS A 95 -13.30 9.95 -20.34
N LYS A 96 -14.03 10.23 -21.38
CA LYS A 96 -15.47 10.55 -21.29
C LYS A 96 -16.32 9.29 -21.23
#